data_67d884fee42bb8e2f926d50e58110d3c
#
_entry.id   67d884fee42bb8e2f926d50e58110d3c
#
_cell.length_a   1.000
_cell.length_b   1.000
_cell.length_c   1.000
_cell.angle_alpha   90.00
_cell.angle_beta   90.00
_cell.angle_gamma   90.00
#
_symmetry.space_group_name_H-M   'P 1'
#
loop_
_entity.id
_entity.type
_entity.pdbx_description
1 polymer ?
#
loop_
_entity_poly.entity_id
_entity_poly.type
_entity_poly.pdbx_seq_one_letter_code
_entity_poly.pdbx_strand_id
1 'polypeptide(L)'
;MAYTVVISPTAARQLQERLPEAVAWACYEFIRGPLGEEPRRVGAPLRVPFQGHWRARRGEYRLRYTFNDDSKEIHVLDVDHRRDVYRR
;
A
#
# COMPACT_ATOMS: atom_id res chain seq x y z
N MET A 1 -16.37 3.01 8.68
CA MET A 1 -15.99 4.36 8.34
C MET A 1 -14.64 4.39 7.68
N ALA A 2 -14.58 4.95 6.51
CA ALA A 2 -13.34 4.90 5.75
C ALA A 2 -12.29 5.85 6.31
N TYR A 3 -11.04 5.49 6.09
CA TYR A 3 -9.92 6.36 6.40
C TYR A 3 -9.62 7.23 5.19
N THR A 4 -9.00 8.38 5.43
CA THR A 4 -8.45 9.19 4.35
C THR A 4 -7.11 8.59 3.95
N VAL A 5 -6.91 8.36 2.66
CA VAL A 5 -5.67 7.74 2.19
C VAL A 5 -4.79 8.80 1.55
N VAL A 6 -3.56 8.87 2.03
CA VAL A 6 -2.54 9.77 1.48
C VAL A 6 -1.48 8.91 0.81
N ILE A 7 -1.22 9.17 -0.45
CA ILE A 7 -0.22 8.41 -1.20
C ILE A 7 1.05 9.23 -1.28
N SER A 8 2.16 8.67 -0.79
CA SER A 8 3.42 9.37 -0.76
C SER A 8 3.92 9.67 -2.18
N PRO A 9 4.81 10.66 -2.35
CA PRO A 9 5.38 10.91 -3.67
C PRO A 9 6.08 9.69 -4.25
N THR A 10 6.75 8.92 -3.40
CA THR A 10 7.42 7.69 -3.85
C THR A 10 6.41 6.69 -4.38
N ALA A 11 5.34 6.46 -3.62
CA ALA A 11 4.31 5.52 -4.05
C ALA A 11 3.61 6.00 -5.31
N ALA A 12 3.34 7.30 -5.39
CA ALA A 12 2.68 7.85 -6.57
C ALA A 12 3.52 7.64 -7.82
N ARG A 13 4.83 7.86 -7.70
CA ARG A 13 5.72 7.65 -8.83
C ARG A 13 5.77 6.18 -9.23
N GLN A 14 5.80 5.29 -8.27
CA GLN A 14 5.83 3.87 -8.56
C GLN A 14 4.57 3.43 -9.30
N LEU A 15 3.43 3.94 -8.85
CA LEU A 15 2.16 3.61 -9.52
C LEU A 15 2.13 4.12 -10.95
N GLN A 16 2.72 5.27 -11.20
CA GLN A 16 2.68 5.87 -12.52
C GLN A 16 3.76 5.34 -13.46
N GLU A 17 4.92 4.98 -12.93
CA GLU A 17 6.06 4.71 -13.77
C GLU A 17 6.58 3.28 -13.72
N ARG A 18 6.33 2.57 -12.62
CA ARG A 18 6.93 1.26 -12.45
C ARG A 18 6.00 0.09 -12.62
N LEU A 19 4.74 0.29 -12.40
CA LEU A 19 3.76 -0.79 -12.51
C LEU A 19 3.13 -0.80 -13.89
N PRO A 20 2.89 -1.98 -14.45
CA PRO A 20 2.06 -2.05 -15.65
C PRO A 20 0.71 -1.41 -15.37
N GLU A 21 0.12 -0.83 -16.39
CA GLU A 21 -1.11 -0.07 -16.23
C GLU A 21 -2.21 -0.86 -15.54
N ALA A 22 -2.42 -2.10 -15.94
CA ALA A 22 -3.47 -2.91 -15.34
C ALA A 22 -3.19 -3.17 -13.86
N VAL A 23 -1.93 -3.38 -13.51
CA VAL A 23 -1.54 -3.62 -12.13
C VAL A 23 -1.72 -2.35 -11.30
N ALA A 24 -1.37 -1.20 -11.88
CA ALA A 24 -1.55 0.08 -11.19
C ALA A 24 -3.02 0.33 -10.90
N TRP A 25 -3.90 0.05 -11.86
CA TRP A 25 -5.33 0.22 -11.64
C TRP A 25 -5.85 -0.69 -10.55
N ALA A 26 -5.41 -1.96 -10.55
CA ALA A 26 -5.82 -2.89 -9.50
C ALA A 26 -5.35 -2.39 -8.13
N CYS A 27 -4.15 -1.83 -8.08
CA CYS A 27 -3.62 -1.30 -6.84
C CYS A 27 -4.44 -0.11 -6.35
N TYR A 28 -4.80 0.80 -7.25
CA TYR A 28 -5.64 1.93 -6.89
C TYR A 28 -6.99 1.49 -6.34
N GLU A 29 -7.60 0.49 -6.98
CA GLU A 29 -8.88 -0.01 -6.50
C GLU A 29 -8.76 -0.58 -5.10
N PHE A 30 -7.69 -1.29 -4.84
CA PHE A 30 -7.45 -1.83 -3.51
C PHE A 30 -7.26 -0.70 -2.49
N ILE A 31 -6.47 0.30 -2.85
CA ILE A 31 -6.20 1.41 -1.94
C ILE A 31 -7.47 2.17 -1.60
N ARG A 32 -8.30 2.43 -2.60
CA ARG A 32 -9.51 3.22 -2.40
C ARG A 32 -10.61 2.44 -1.70
N GLY A 33 -10.63 1.13 -1.88
CA GLY A 33 -11.66 0.30 -1.30
C GLY A 33 -11.18 -0.43 -0.06
N PRO A 34 -10.74 -1.67 -0.20
CA PRO A 34 -10.43 -2.49 0.97
C PRO A 34 -9.44 -1.88 1.95
N LEU A 35 -8.37 -1.27 1.44
CA LEU A 35 -7.39 -0.66 2.34
C LEU A 35 -7.98 0.51 3.09
N GLY A 36 -8.68 1.38 2.37
CA GLY A 36 -9.29 2.56 2.99
C GLY A 36 -10.35 2.21 4.00
N GLU A 37 -10.98 1.06 3.83
CA GLU A 37 -12.04 0.64 4.73
C GLU A 37 -11.50 -0.06 5.97
N GLU A 38 -10.56 -0.98 5.78
CA GLU A 38 -10.10 -1.81 6.89
C GLU A 38 -8.61 -2.10 6.80
N PRO A 39 -7.77 -1.12 7.14
CA PRO A 39 -6.33 -1.30 7.00
C PRO A 39 -5.76 -2.44 7.85
N ARG A 40 -6.38 -2.74 8.99
CA ARG A 40 -5.89 -3.83 9.81
C ARG A 40 -6.19 -5.19 9.23
N ARG A 41 -7.27 -5.28 8.51
CA ARG A 41 -7.75 -6.55 8.04
C ARG A 41 -7.04 -7.03 6.78
N VAL A 42 -6.66 -6.09 5.93
CA VAL A 42 -6.14 -6.43 4.60
C VAL A 42 -4.64 -6.60 4.56
N GLY A 43 -3.95 -6.36 5.67
CA GLY A 43 -2.51 -6.48 5.70
C GLY A 43 -2.03 -7.05 7.01
N ALA A 44 -0.72 -6.98 7.21
CA ALA A 44 -0.10 -7.49 8.41
C ALA A 44 1.00 -6.54 8.86
N PRO A 45 1.19 -6.41 10.18
CA PRO A 45 2.27 -5.55 10.67
C PRO A 45 3.62 -6.13 10.36
N LEU A 46 4.58 -5.26 10.11
CA LEU A 46 5.95 -5.68 9.91
C LEU A 46 6.65 -5.77 11.25
N ARG A 47 7.67 -6.62 11.27
CA ARG A 47 8.42 -6.81 12.50
C ARG A 47 9.55 -5.81 12.60
N VAL A 48 10.18 -5.79 13.78
CA VAL A 48 11.37 -5.00 13.99
C VAL A 48 12.31 -5.19 12.81
N PRO A 49 12.92 -4.11 12.27
CA PRO A 49 12.92 -2.73 12.77
C PRO A 49 11.81 -1.86 12.18
N PHE A 50 10.84 -2.44 11.52
CA PHE A 50 9.80 -1.69 10.82
C PHE A 50 8.51 -1.58 11.63
N GLN A 51 8.64 -1.44 12.94
CA GLN A 51 7.47 -1.30 13.79
C GLN A 51 6.62 -0.12 13.36
N GLY A 52 5.31 -0.34 13.40
CA GLY A 52 4.38 0.69 12.96
C GLY A 52 4.07 0.65 11.48
N HIS A 53 4.84 -0.10 10.72
CA HIS A 53 4.59 -0.27 9.29
C HIS A 53 3.81 -1.54 9.05
N TRP A 54 2.99 -1.51 8.01
CA TRP A 54 2.16 -2.64 7.63
C TRP A 54 2.39 -2.95 6.16
N ARG A 55 2.12 -4.18 5.80
CA ARG A 55 2.29 -4.65 4.44
C ARG A 55 1.02 -5.34 3.97
N ALA A 56 0.60 -5.02 2.76
CA ALA A 56 -0.48 -5.73 2.11
C ALA A 56 0.04 -6.29 0.79
N ARG A 57 -0.30 -7.52 0.49
CA ARG A 57 0.15 -8.20 -0.72
C ARG A 57 -1.04 -8.68 -1.50
N ARG A 58 -1.09 -8.33 -2.79
CA ARG A 58 -2.19 -8.69 -3.66
C ARG A 58 -1.65 -9.03 -5.03
N GLY A 59 -1.73 -10.31 -5.41
CA GLY A 59 -1.39 -10.73 -6.76
C GLY A 59 -0.06 -10.19 -7.25
N GLU A 60 -0.11 -9.20 -8.12
CA GLU A 60 1.05 -8.70 -8.82
C GLU A 60 1.82 -7.62 -8.07
N TYR A 61 1.32 -7.14 -6.95
CA TYR A 61 1.96 -6.03 -6.27
C TYR A 61 1.86 -6.20 -4.77
N ARG A 62 2.70 -5.42 -4.07
CA ARG A 62 2.54 -5.29 -2.63
C ARG A 62 2.85 -3.87 -2.25
N LEU A 63 2.25 -3.43 -1.15
CA LEU A 63 2.46 -2.07 -0.70
C LEU A 63 2.70 -2.05 0.80
N ARG A 64 3.38 -1.00 1.21
CA ARG A 64 3.68 -0.77 2.61
C ARG A 64 2.98 0.52 3.03
N TYR A 65 2.39 0.49 4.21
CA TYR A 65 1.60 1.63 4.66
C TYR A 65 1.65 1.74 6.18
N THR A 66 1.26 2.91 6.65
CA THR A 66 1.01 3.14 8.07
C THR A 66 -0.38 3.71 8.20
N PHE A 67 -0.94 3.67 9.39
CA PHE A 67 -2.22 4.31 9.61
C PHE A 67 -2.34 4.75 11.05
N ASN A 68 -3.21 5.72 11.27
CA ASN A 68 -3.45 6.31 12.58
C ASN A 68 -4.95 6.33 12.81
N ASP A 69 -5.40 5.67 13.88
CA ASP A 69 -6.82 5.57 14.18
C ASP A 69 -7.41 6.88 14.68
N ASP A 70 -6.59 7.70 15.33
CA ASP A 70 -7.08 8.95 15.85
C ASP A 70 -7.38 9.95 14.74
N SER A 71 -6.45 10.09 13.81
CA SER A 71 -6.62 11.01 12.69
C SER A 71 -7.40 10.38 11.54
N LYS A 72 -7.58 9.07 11.57
CA LYS A 72 -8.25 8.34 10.51
C LYS A 72 -7.55 8.52 9.17
N GLU A 73 -6.22 8.41 9.20
CA GLU A 73 -5.42 8.55 8.00
C GLU A 73 -4.60 7.31 7.74
N ILE A 74 -4.46 6.98 6.47
CA ILE A 74 -3.58 5.92 6.01
C ILE A 74 -2.56 6.56 5.08
N HIS A 75 -1.29 6.23 5.29
CA HIS A 75 -0.22 6.74 4.43
C HIS A 75 0.40 5.56 3.68
N VAL A 76 0.25 5.56 2.36
CA VAL A 76 0.86 4.54 1.52
C VAL A 76 2.27 5.01 1.22
N LEU A 77 3.25 4.26 1.70
CA LEU A 77 4.65 4.67 1.66
C LEU A 77 5.35 4.26 0.37
N ASP A 78 5.12 3.04 -0.07
CA ASP A 78 5.69 2.58 -1.33
C ASP A 78 4.89 1.41 -1.86
N VAL A 79 5.07 1.15 -3.14
CA VAL A 79 4.39 0.07 -3.85
C VAL A 79 5.42 -0.63 -4.72
N ASP A 80 5.50 -1.95 -4.62
CA ASP A 80 6.42 -2.72 -5.43
C ASP A 80 5.66 -3.65 -6.34
N HIS A 81 6.17 -3.78 -7.56
CA HIS A 81 5.69 -4.79 -8.46
C HIS A 81 6.32 -6.11 -8.07
N ARG A 82 5.57 -7.17 -8.18
CA ARG A 82 6.04 -8.48 -7.85
C ARG A 82 7.37 -8.83 -8.49
N ARG A 83 7.56 -8.46 -9.75
CA ARG A 83 8.80 -8.70 -10.45
C ARG A 83 9.99 -8.04 -9.80
N ASP A 84 9.79 -6.81 -9.37
CA ASP A 84 10.88 -6.05 -8.77
C ASP A 84 11.36 -6.70 -7.49
N VAL A 85 10.45 -7.31 -6.77
CA VAL A 85 10.80 -7.96 -5.53
C VAL A 85 11.76 -9.12 -5.76
N TYR A 86 11.60 -9.81 -6.86
CA TYR A 86 12.44 -10.98 -7.16
C TYR A 86 13.68 -10.68 -7.95
N ARG A 87 13.85 -9.45 -8.26
CA ARG A 87 14.95 -9.06 -9.09
C ARG A 87 16.21 -8.77 -8.37
N ARG A 88 16.34 -9.00 -7.21
CA ARG A 88 17.51 -8.64 -6.49
C ARG A 88 18.47 -9.69 -6.18
#